data_32d6d111e34a219abeafc2404cc013fd
#
_entry.id   32d6d111e34a219abeafc2404cc013fd
#
_cell.length_a   1.000
_cell.length_b   1.000
_cell.length_c   1.000
_cell.angle_alpha   90.00
_cell.angle_beta   90.00
_cell.angle_gamma   90.00
#
_symmetry.space_group_name_H-M   'P 1'
#
loop_
_entity.id
_entity.type
_entity.pdbx_description
1 polymer ?
#
loop_
_entity_poly.entity_id
_entity_poly.type
_entity_poly.pdbx_seq_one_letter_code
_entity_poly.pdbx_strand_id
1 'polypeptide(L)'
;MKSQPFRCNGGFTIVELLVVVVTIGILAAIANPTWQVILKRHRLNSAQAEALNIIRQAQHKAKSEKRVWEASFRKSDRTIQWSVHPVNDTETNHRWDNLLGEDADQIEIDQARTTLRQSNETYNIQFQYKGRVNGQLGRITFMSPGANDTAPRRCVFVSTLLGAMRVESDRGCQN
;
A
#
# COMPACT_ATOMS: atom_id res chain seq x y z
N MET A 1 -54.80 11.33 46.09
CA MET A 1 -53.41 11.21 46.57
C MET A 1 -52.66 10.34 45.62
N LYS A 2 -51.69 10.93 44.85
CA LYS A 2 -50.88 10.23 43.89
C LYS A 2 -49.54 9.89 44.55
N SER A 3 -49.27 8.60 44.79
CA SER A 3 -47.99 8.12 45.31
C SER A 3 -46.94 8.18 44.21
N GLN A 4 -45.90 8.95 44.43
CA GLN A 4 -44.73 9.00 43.57
C GLN A 4 -43.84 7.76 43.85
N PRO A 5 -43.34 7.06 42.81
CA PRO A 5 -42.42 5.96 43.04
C PRO A 5 -41.03 6.50 43.43
N PHE A 6 -40.49 5.98 44.55
CA PHE A 6 -39.12 6.23 44.98
C PHE A 6 -38.13 5.73 43.89
N ARG A 7 -37.40 6.64 43.26
CA ARG A 7 -36.23 6.30 42.44
C ARG A 7 -35.09 5.91 43.40
N CYS A 8 -34.81 4.63 43.47
CA CYS A 8 -33.55 4.15 44.06
C CYS A 8 -32.37 4.64 43.25
N ASN A 9 -31.64 5.65 43.73
CA ASN A 9 -30.31 5.98 43.23
C ASN A 9 -29.32 4.93 43.76
N GLY A 10 -29.11 3.85 43.02
CA GLY A 10 -28.05 2.89 43.29
C GLY A 10 -26.69 3.54 42.96
N GLY A 11 -25.87 3.83 43.94
CA GLY A 11 -24.48 4.24 43.76
C GLY A 11 -23.62 3.04 43.41
N PHE A 12 -22.64 3.23 42.53
CA PHE A 12 -21.62 2.21 42.22
C PHE A 12 -20.76 1.90 43.45
N THR A 13 -20.52 0.61 43.70
CA THR A 13 -19.61 0.18 44.76
C THR A 13 -18.16 0.28 44.27
N ILE A 14 -17.23 0.51 45.22
CA ILE A 14 -15.79 0.57 44.91
C ILE A 14 -15.30 -0.75 44.28
N VAL A 15 -15.86 -1.89 44.69
CA VAL A 15 -15.55 -3.22 44.17
C VAL A 15 -16.02 -3.36 42.72
N GLU A 16 -17.19 -2.85 42.38
CA GLU A 16 -17.71 -2.87 41.01
C GLU A 16 -16.84 -2.04 40.07
N LEU A 17 -16.39 -0.86 40.49
CA LEU A 17 -15.46 -0.04 39.75
C LEU A 17 -14.10 -0.77 39.54
N LEU A 18 -13.61 -1.44 40.59
CA LEU A 18 -12.35 -2.19 40.51
C LEU A 18 -12.45 -3.33 39.51
N VAL A 19 -13.53 -4.11 39.49
CA VAL A 19 -13.76 -5.20 38.54
C VAL A 19 -13.83 -4.66 37.11
N VAL A 20 -14.51 -3.54 36.88
CA VAL A 20 -14.59 -2.90 35.54
C VAL A 20 -13.21 -2.47 35.05
N VAL A 21 -12.39 -1.82 35.88
CA VAL A 21 -11.05 -1.37 35.49
C VAL A 21 -10.14 -2.57 35.15
N VAL A 22 -10.18 -3.64 35.97
CA VAL A 22 -9.40 -4.86 35.72
C VAL A 22 -9.83 -5.52 34.40
N THR A 23 -11.12 -5.65 34.13
CA THR A 23 -11.62 -6.24 32.90
C THR A 23 -11.23 -5.40 31.67
N ILE A 24 -11.32 -4.08 31.73
CA ILE A 24 -10.87 -3.18 30.65
C ILE A 24 -9.36 -3.34 30.44
N GLY A 25 -8.57 -3.43 31.50
CA GLY A 25 -7.10 -3.62 31.43
C GLY A 25 -6.73 -4.93 30.71
N ILE A 26 -7.41 -6.03 31.02
CA ILE A 26 -7.19 -7.32 30.35
C ILE A 26 -7.56 -7.25 28.86
N LEU A 27 -8.71 -6.66 28.53
CA LEU A 27 -9.15 -6.51 27.13
C LEU A 27 -8.20 -5.62 26.33
N ALA A 28 -7.72 -4.52 26.90
CA ALA A 28 -6.75 -3.62 26.27
C ALA A 28 -5.42 -4.30 25.97
N ALA A 29 -4.95 -5.17 26.87
CA ALA A 29 -3.69 -5.91 26.69
C ALA A 29 -3.73 -6.86 25.48
N ILE A 30 -4.87 -7.45 25.17
CA ILE A 30 -5.04 -8.38 24.03
C ILE A 30 -5.29 -7.63 22.71
N ALA A 31 -5.93 -6.46 22.75
CA ALA A 31 -6.33 -5.71 21.57
C ALA A 31 -5.13 -5.11 20.79
N ASN A 32 -4.10 -4.67 21.50
CA ASN A 32 -2.97 -3.92 20.90
C ASN A 32 -2.16 -4.68 19.82
N PRO A 33 -1.67 -5.92 20.03
CA PRO A 33 -0.87 -6.62 19.03
C PRO A 33 -1.67 -6.96 17.75
N THR A 34 -2.95 -7.24 17.89
CA THR A 34 -3.84 -7.57 16.76
C THR A 34 -4.08 -6.36 15.86
N TRP A 35 -4.24 -5.18 16.44
CA TRP A 35 -4.46 -3.93 15.70
C TRP A 35 -3.30 -3.57 14.78
N GLN A 36 -2.05 -3.72 15.24
CA GLN A 36 -0.87 -3.43 14.43
C GLN A 36 -0.76 -4.33 13.18
N VAL A 37 -1.13 -5.60 13.29
CA VAL A 37 -1.13 -6.53 12.15
C VAL A 37 -2.18 -6.11 11.11
N ILE A 38 -3.36 -5.73 11.56
CA ILE A 38 -4.43 -5.26 10.66
C ILE A 38 -3.99 -3.99 9.94
N LEU A 39 -3.41 -3.03 10.65
CA LEU A 39 -2.96 -1.76 10.09
C LEU A 39 -1.86 -1.96 9.03
N LYS A 40 -0.87 -2.83 9.30
CA LYS A 40 0.17 -3.18 8.31
C LYS A 40 -0.43 -3.76 7.04
N ARG A 41 -1.37 -4.69 7.16
CA ARG A 41 -2.06 -5.27 5.99
C ARG A 41 -2.86 -4.22 5.22
N HIS A 42 -3.52 -3.31 5.92
CA HIS A 42 -4.27 -2.23 5.30
C HIS A 42 -3.36 -1.32 4.48
N ARG A 43 -2.23 -0.88 5.04
CA ARG A 43 -1.23 -0.06 4.33
C ARG A 43 -0.68 -0.76 3.09
N LEU A 44 -0.36 -2.05 3.18
CA LEU A 44 0.08 -2.83 2.02
C LEU A 44 -0.99 -2.94 0.93
N ASN A 45 -2.25 -3.14 1.30
CA ASN A 45 -3.36 -3.16 0.34
C ASN A 45 -3.55 -1.80 -0.34
N SER A 46 -3.43 -0.71 0.41
CA SER A 46 -3.51 0.66 -0.12
C SER A 46 -2.36 0.95 -1.08
N ALA A 47 -1.12 0.56 -0.73
CA ALA A 47 0.04 0.70 -1.61
C ALA A 47 -0.13 -0.06 -2.92
N GLN A 48 -0.65 -1.29 -2.86
CA GLN A 48 -0.93 -2.10 -4.04
C GLN A 48 -1.98 -1.44 -4.94
N ALA A 49 -3.07 -0.95 -4.35
CA ALA A 49 -4.15 -0.31 -5.10
C ALA A 49 -3.67 1.00 -5.76
N GLU A 50 -2.90 1.81 -5.04
CA GLU A 50 -2.32 3.05 -5.55
C GLU A 50 -1.32 2.77 -6.67
N ALA A 51 -0.40 1.83 -6.49
CA ALA A 51 0.56 1.43 -7.53
C ALA A 51 -0.14 0.91 -8.79
N LEU A 52 -1.20 0.11 -8.65
CA LEU A 52 -2.01 -0.32 -9.78
C LEU A 52 -2.63 0.86 -10.53
N ASN A 53 -3.13 1.85 -9.81
CA ASN A 53 -3.73 3.05 -10.40
C ASN A 53 -2.66 3.90 -11.12
N ILE A 54 -1.47 4.05 -10.55
CA ILE A 54 -0.33 4.75 -11.16
C ILE A 54 0.07 4.09 -12.49
N ILE A 55 0.20 2.76 -12.50
CA ILE A 55 0.55 2.02 -13.73
C ILE A 55 -0.56 2.15 -14.78
N ARG A 56 -1.84 2.09 -14.37
CA ARG A 56 -2.99 2.33 -15.26
C ARG A 56 -3.01 3.76 -15.80
N GLN A 57 -2.64 4.73 -14.99
CA GLN A 57 -2.54 6.13 -15.41
C GLN A 57 -1.51 6.31 -16.52
N ALA A 58 -0.31 5.70 -16.39
CA ALA A 58 0.71 5.70 -17.43
C ALA A 58 0.18 5.05 -18.73
N GLN A 59 -0.50 3.90 -18.63
CA GLN A 59 -1.12 3.23 -19.78
C GLN A 59 -2.20 4.09 -20.44
N HIS A 60 -3.03 4.75 -19.65
CA HIS A 60 -4.09 5.63 -20.17
C HIS A 60 -3.50 6.85 -20.86
N LYS A 61 -2.50 7.51 -20.25
CA LYS A 61 -1.81 8.65 -20.85
C LYS A 61 -1.10 8.28 -22.16
N ALA A 62 -0.49 7.09 -22.22
CA ALA A 62 0.13 6.59 -23.45
C ALA A 62 -0.89 6.47 -24.60
N LYS A 63 -2.11 6.02 -24.30
CA LYS A 63 -3.20 5.91 -25.30
C LYS A 63 -3.76 7.27 -25.71
N SER A 64 -3.98 8.16 -24.75
CA SER A 64 -4.62 9.47 -25.01
C SER A 64 -3.70 10.44 -25.74
N GLU A 65 -2.42 10.46 -25.36
CA GLU A 65 -1.43 11.37 -25.94
C GLU A 65 -0.63 10.76 -27.12
N LYS A 66 -0.90 9.49 -27.47
CA LYS A 66 -0.28 8.76 -28.58
C LYS A 66 1.25 8.76 -28.57
N ARG A 67 1.84 8.76 -27.39
CA ARG A 67 3.30 8.68 -27.17
C ARG A 67 3.64 7.66 -26.08
N VAL A 68 4.93 7.36 -25.90
CA VAL A 68 5.37 6.42 -24.86
C VAL A 68 5.37 7.12 -23.50
N TRP A 69 4.68 6.52 -22.54
CA TRP A 69 4.63 6.95 -21.14
C TRP A 69 5.21 5.89 -20.23
N GLU A 70 5.76 6.34 -19.14
CA GLU A 70 6.42 5.49 -18.14
C GLU A 70 5.82 5.75 -16.76
N ALA A 71 5.60 4.67 -16.00
CA ALA A 71 5.39 4.72 -14.56
C ALA A 71 6.70 4.29 -13.89
N SER A 72 7.21 5.13 -13.01
CA SER A 72 8.49 4.97 -12.34
C SER A 72 8.28 4.95 -10.83
N PHE A 73 8.98 4.05 -10.14
CA PHE A 73 8.98 3.92 -8.69
C PHE A 73 10.42 3.89 -8.19
N ARG A 74 10.73 4.67 -7.16
CA ARG A 74 12.05 4.68 -6.53
C ARG A 74 11.95 4.70 -5.02
N LYS A 75 13.00 4.24 -4.35
CA LYS A 75 13.18 4.48 -2.93
C LYS A 75 13.93 5.81 -2.77
N SER A 76 13.37 6.73 -1.99
CA SER A 76 14.01 7.98 -1.61
C SER A 76 14.01 8.05 -0.09
N ASP A 77 15.17 7.97 0.52
CA ASP A 77 15.35 7.84 1.97
C ASP A 77 14.55 6.66 2.55
N ARG A 78 13.48 6.96 3.29
CA ARG A 78 12.59 5.95 3.89
C ARG A 78 11.26 5.80 3.17
N THR A 79 11.04 6.56 2.10
CA THR A 79 9.75 6.62 1.39
C THR A 79 9.86 6.01 0.01
N ILE A 80 8.73 5.51 -0.50
CA ILE A 80 8.60 5.14 -1.90
C ILE A 80 8.00 6.32 -2.63
N GLN A 81 8.69 6.76 -3.68
CA GLN A 81 8.21 7.81 -4.58
C GLN A 81 7.85 7.23 -5.94
N TRP A 82 6.87 7.84 -6.57
CA TRP A 82 6.43 7.48 -7.91
C TRP A 82 6.32 8.69 -8.82
N SER A 83 6.44 8.45 -10.11
CA SER A 83 6.26 9.46 -11.16
C SER A 83 5.63 8.82 -12.39
N VAL A 84 4.80 9.57 -13.10
CA VAL A 84 4.25 9.19 -14.40
C VAL A 84 4.58 10.28 -15.41
N HIS A 85 5.47 9.95 -16.35
CA HIS A 85 6.04 10.91 -17.29
C HIS A 85 6.25 10.29 -18.68
N PRO A 86 6.40 11.10 -19.74
CA PRO A 86 6.84 10.63 -21.05
C PRO A 86 8.30 10.17 -21.02
N VAL A 87 8.62 9.10 -21.75
CA VAL A 87 9.99 8.52 -21.76
C VAL A 87 11.08 9.49 -22.26
N ASN A 88 10.70 10.45 -23.10
CA ASN A 88 11.67 11.41 -23.67
C ASN A 88 11.79 12.70 -22.84
N ASP A 89 11.20 12.76 -21.66
CA ASP A 89 11.30 13.92 -20.80
C ASP A 89 12.58 13.88 -19.97
N THR A 90 13.15 15.03 -19.68
CA THR A 90 14.36 15.13 -18.82
C THR A 90 14.00 14.86 -17.38
N GLU A 91 14.86 14.17 -16.63
CA GLU A 91 14.65 13.82 -15.22
C GLU A 91 14.32 15.05 -14.34
N THR A 92 14.77 16.24 -14.73
CA THR A 92 14.48 17.50 -14.03
C THR A 92 13.01 17.90 -14.05
N ASN A 93 12.23 17.39 -15.00
CA ASN A 93 10.80 17.69 -15.15
C ASN A 93 9.90 16.61 -14.51
N HIS A 94 10.49 15.55 -13.94
CA HIS A 94 9.71 14.49 -13.31
C HIS A 94 9.17 14.96 -11.96
N ARG A 95 7.85 15.04 -11.86
CA ARG A 95 7.18 15.25 -10.57
C ARG A 95 7.15 13.94 -9.81
N TRP A 96 7.80 13.91 -8.66
CA TRP A 96 7.81 12.78 -7.75
C TRP A 96 6.84 13.04 -6.60
N ASP A 97 5.91 12.12 -6.41
CA ASP A 97 4.96 12.13 -5.31
C ASP A 97 5.20 10.90 -4.42
N ASN A 98 4.92 11.01 -3.12
CA ASN A 98 5.08 9.89 -2.19
C ASN A 98 3.93 8.89 -2.35
N LEU A 99 4.25 7.61 -2.42
CA LEU A 99 3.27 6.53 -2.37
C LEU A 99 2.69 6.48 -0.95
N LEU A 100 1.36 6.46 -0.80
CA LEU A 100 0.64 6.57 0.47
C LEU A 100 0.82 7.91 1.22
N GLY A 101 1.31 8.97 0.60
CA GLY A 101 1.42 10.28 1.22
C GLY A 101 2.17 10.26 2.55
N GLU A 102 1.47 10.50 3.67
CA GLU A 102 2.06 10.54 5.02
C GLU A 102 2.52 9.18 5.55
N ASP A 103 1.93 8.07 5.09
CA ASP A 103 2.30 6.71 5.47
C ASP A 103 3.40 6.09 4.59
N ALA A 104 4.07 6.87 3.75
CA ALA A 104 5.03 6.39 2.77
C ALA A 104 6.26 5.68 3.38
N ASP A 105 6.61 5.97 4.63
CA ASP A 105 7.71 5.35 5.38
C ASP A 105 7.34 3.97 5.97
N GLN A 106 6.07 3.57 5.88
CA GLN A 106 5.55 2.33 6.45
C GLN A 106 5.54 1.16 5.47
N ILE A 107 6.03 1.38 4.25
CA ILE A 107 6.14 0.38 3.20
C ILE A 107 7.50 0.45 2.50
N GLU A 108 7.96 -0.69 2.01
CA GLU A 108 9.18 -0.81 1.21
C GLU A 108 8.93 -1.64 -0.05
N ILE A 109 9.75 -1.40 -1.08
CA ILE A 109 9.79 -2.27 -2.26
C ILE A 109 10.64 -3.50 -1.91
N ASP A 110 10.07 -4.69 -2.06
CA ASP A 110 10.80 -5.95 -1.98
C ASP A 110 11.65 -6.12 -3.25
N GLN A 111 12.92 -5.74 -3.17
CA GLN A 111 13.84 -5.77 -4.29
C GLN A 111 14.07 -7.19 -4.80
N ALA A 112 14.10 -8.19 -3.91
CA ALA A 112 14.32 -9.58 -4.27
C ALA A 112 13.18 -10.17 -5.11
N ARG A 113 11.96 -9.63 -4.95
CA ARG A 113 10.75 -10.11 -5.61
C ARG A 113 10.14 -9.14 -6.62
N THR A 114 10.73 -7.98 -6.79
CA THR A 114 10.37 -7.02 -7.84
C THR A 114 11.13 -7.35 -9.11
N THR A 115 10.42 -7.51 -10.23
CA THR A 115 11.00 -7.90 -11.53
C THR A 115 10.76 -6.85 -12.62
N LEU A 116 10.25 -5.65 -12.27
CA LEU A 116 10.22 -4.52 -13.19
C LEU A 116 11.64 -4.16 -13.62
N ARG A 117 11.77 -3.61 -14.83
CA ARG A 117 13.04 -3.09 -15.32
C ARG A 117 13.58 -2.06 -14.32
N GLN A 118 14.83 -2.24 -13.90
CA GLN A 118 15.52 -1.31 -13.02
C GLN A 118 16.54 -0.48 -13.81
N SER A 119 16.53 0.83 -13.59
CA SER A 119 17.52 1.77 -14.13
C SER A 119 17.77 2.84 -13.06
N ASN A 120 19.04 3.06 -12.68
CA ASN A 120 19.43 4.06 -11.67
C ASN A 120 18.58 4.01 -10.38
N GLU A 121 18.44 2.82 -9.78
CA GLU A 121 17.63 2.57 -8.57
C GLU A 121 16.13 2.84 -8.71
N THR A 122 15.67 3.07 -9.94
CA THR A 122 14.27 3.32 -10.26
C THR A 122 13.68 2.11 -10.99
N TYR A 123 12.53 1.62 -10.56
CA TYR A 123 11.77 0.55 -11.19
C TYR A 123 10.78 1.15 -12.18
N ASN A 124 10.84 0.71 -13.43
CA ASN A 124 10.13 1.35 -14.53
C ASN A 124 9.26 0.36 -15.31
N ILE A 125 8.10 0.83 -15.73
CA ILE A 125 7.24 0.15 -16.70
C ILE A 125 6.76 1.14 -17.77
N GLN A 126 6.97 0.82 -19.03
CA GLN A 126 6.66 1.69 -20.15
C GLN A 126 5.47 1.17 -20.95
N PHE A 127 4.66 2.10 -21.46
CA PHE A 127 3.53 1.81 -22.33
C PHE A 127 3.61 2.61 -23.62
N GLN A 128 3.43 1.92 -24.75
CA GLN A 128 3.34 2.52 -26.09
C GLN A 128 1.93 3.13 -26.29
N TYR A 129 1.81 3.93 -27.35
CA TYR A 129 0.59 4.66 -27.72
C TYR A 129 -0.68 3.80 -27.86
N LYS A 130 -0.58 2.49 -28.09
CA LYS A 130 -1.71 1.54 -28.07
C LYS A 130 -1.98 0.92 -26.70
N GLY A 131 -1.25 1.34 -25.66
CA GLY A 131 -1.33 0.80 -24.31
C GLY A 131 -0.65 -0.56 -24.13
N ARG A 132 0.13 -0.99 -25.11
CA ARG A 132 1.00 -2.17 -25.03
C ARG A 132 2.22 -1.85 -24.19
N VAL A 133 2.73 -2.85 -23.48
CA VAL A 133 4.00 -2.73 -22.75
C VAL A 133 5.13 -2.53 -23.75
N ASN A 134 5.99 -1.56 -23.47
CA ASN A 134 7.22 -1.30 -24.22
C ASN A 134 8.40 -1.89 -23.45
N GLY A 135 8.78 -3.11 -23.77
CA GLY A 135 9.89 -3.81 -23.13
C GLY A 135 9.45 -5.01 -22.31
N GLN A 136 10.05 -5.17 -21.13
CA GLN A 136 9.90 -6.36 -20.30
C GLN A 136 8.62 -6.29 -19.44
N LEU A 137 7.92 -7.42 -19.35
CA LEU A 137 6.85 -7.64 -18.34
C LEU A 137 7.49 -7.80 -16.96
N GLY A 138 6.73 -7.51 -15.93
CA GLY A 138 7.25 -7.65 -14.57
C GLY A 138 6.22 -7.39 -13.50
N ARG A 139 6.72 -7.39 -12.28
CA ARG A 139 5.93 -7.08 -11.08
C ARG A 139 6.67 -6.11 -10.18
N ILE A 140 5.93 -5.31 -9.45
CA ILE A 140 6.42 -4.57 -8.29
C ILE A 140 5.81 -5.20 -7.05
N THR A 141 6.64 -5.42 -6.03
CA THR A 141 6.24 -6.08 -4.78
C THR A 141 6.51 -5.16 -3.60
N PHE A 142 5.54 -5.04 -2.72
CA PHE A 142 5.60 -4.22 -1.50
C PHE A 142 5.61 -5.10 -0.26
N MET A 143 6.37 -4.66 0.75
CA MET A 143 6.45 -5.28 2.08
C MET A 143 6.50 -4.19 3.15
N SER A 144 6.29 -4.56 4.42
CA SER A 144 6.55 -3.65 5.56
C SER A 144 8.06 -3.51 5.79
N PRO A 145 8.55 -2.36 6.28
CA PRO A 145 9.96 -2.18 6.62
C PRO A 145 10.47 -3.26 7.57
N GLY A 146 11.66 -3.79 7.27
CA GLY A 146 12.29 -4.85 8.07
C GLY A 146 11.56 -6.20 8.06
N ALA A 147 10.68 -6.44 7.09
CA ALA A 147 9.91 -7.68 6.98
C ALA A 147 10.81 -8.86 6.64
N ASN A 148 10.57 -10.01 7.30
CA ASN A 148 11.21 -11.29 6.99
C ASN A 148 10.52 -11.97 5.79
N ASP A 149 11.03 -13.15 5.37
CA ASP A 149 10.51 -13.89 4.21
C ASP A 149 9.06 -14.37 4.35
N THR A 150 8.57 -14.55 5.57
CA THR A 150 7.21 -15.01 5.86
C THR A 150 6.20 -13.88 6.01
N ALA A 151 6.66 -12.62 6.02
CA ALA A 151 5.82 -11.46 6.22
C ALA A 151 4.84 -11.24 5.03
N PRO A 152 3.70 -10.62 5.28
CA PRO A 152 2.73 -10.30 4.24
C PRO A 152 3.33 -9.42 3.14
N ARG A 153 2.99 -9.75 1.90
CA ARG A 153 3.40 -9.01 0.69
C ARG A 153 2.21 -8.71 -0.19
N ARG A 154 2.34 -7.65 -0.97
CA ARG A 154 1.38 -7.27 -2.00
C ARG A 154 2.13 -6.92 -3.28
N CYS A 155 1.64 -7.39 -4.40
CA CYS A 155 2.29 -7.13 -5.67
C CYS A 155 1.32 -6.81 -6.80
N VAL A 156 1.79 -6.02 -7.74
CA VAL A 156 1.10 -5.68 -8.98
C VAL A 156 1.90 -6.27 -10.12
N PHE A 157 1.26 -7.12 -10.91
CA PHE A 157 1.83 -7.71 -12.12
C PHE A 157 1.34 -6.95 -13.35
N VAL A 158 2.25 -6.72 -14.28
CA VAL A 158 1.92 -6.48 -15.66
C VAL A 158 2.15 -7.78 -16.42
N SER A 159 1.05 -8.49 -16.70
CA SER A 159 1.07 -9.93 -17.04
C SER A 159 1.16 -10.20 -18.54
N THR A 160 0.80 -9.24 -19.37
CA THR A 160 0.77 -9.45 -20.82
C THR A 160 1.35 -8.25 -21.57
N LEU A 161 1.85 -8.50 -22.77
CA LEU A 161 2.31 -7.43 -23.68
C LEU A 161 1.20 -6.45 -24.06
N LEU A 162 -0.06 -6.85 -23.94
CA LEU A 162 -1.20 -5.94 -24.13
C LEU A 162 -1.44 -5.02 -22.94
N GLY A 163 -0.64 -5.17 -21.87
CA GLY A 163 -0.74 -4.34 -20.67
C GLY A 163 -1.86 -4.74 -19.72
N ALA A 164 -2.27 -6.04 -19.72
CA ALA A 164 -3.17 -6.54 -18.69
C ALA A 164 -2.46 -6.59 -17.34
N MET A 165 -3.13 -6.11 -16.31
CA MET A 165 -2.61 -6.01 -14.95
C MET A 165 -3.42 -6.88 -14.01
N ARG A 166 -2.74 -7.50 -13.05
CA ARG A 166 -3.35 -8.25 -11.96
C ARG A 166 -2.67 -7.94 -10.65
N VAL A 167 -3.36 -8.17 -9.56
CA VAL A 167 -2.85 -8.03 -8.20
C VAL A 167 -2.83 -9.37 -7.52
N GLU A 168 -1.80 -9.61 -6.71
CA GLU A 168 -1.66 -10.84 -5.93
C GLU A 168 -1.18 -10.49 -4.52
N SER A 169 -1.34 -11.45 -3.61
CA SER A 169 -0.95 -11.32 -2.22
C SER A 169 -0.13 -12.51 -1.75
N ASP A 170 0.75 -12.27 -0.80
CA ASP A 170 1.51 -13.26 -0.05
C ASP A 170 2.21 -14.29 -0.94
N ARG A 171 1.72 -15.53 -1.01
CA ARG A 171 2.30 -16.60 -1.84
C ARG A 171 2.25 -16.30 -3.33
N GLY A 172 1.23 -15.58 -3.80
CA GLY A 172 1.11 -15.15 -5.20
C GLY A 172 2.21 -14.17 -5.64
N CYS A 173 2.91 -13.53 -4.69
CA CYS A 173 4.02 -12.63 -4.96
C CYS A 173 5.40 -13.32 -4.92
N GLN A 174 5.47 -14.63 -4.70
CA GLN A 174 6.74 -15.36 -4.52
C GLN A 174 7.27 -16.01 -5.81
N ASN A 175 6.39 -16.25 -6.79
CA ASN A 175 6.74 -16.91 -8.06
C ASN A 175 7.03 -15.90 -9.17
#